data_137bd5d976d8dce9fddea7bdd8c6f3b3
#
_entry.id   137bd5d976d8dce9fddea7bdd8c6f3b3
#
_cell.length_a   1.000
_cell.length_b   1.000
_cell.length_c   1.000
_cell.angle_alpha   90.00
_cell.angle_beta   90.00
_cell.angle_gamma   90.00
#
_symmetry.space_group_name_H-M   'P 1'
#
loop_
_entity.id
_entity.type
_entity.pdbx_description
1 polymer ?
#
loop_
_entity_poly.entity_id
_entity_poly.type
_entity_poly.pdbx_seq_one_letter_code
_entity_poly.pdbx_strand_id
1 'polypeptide(L)'
;MPQNHSLMELTQKLKQIFISDLQKYSPYMERDLTKLLMNISIPYLNNKGVEDVVAFCFEYDHEDLMTSFWALGEKDEIISEILQLPTERDEKHFPSDKFVVEEEDLEDLLYETELEENEIEDLLIEYRQEKQAIFTNWFIARWKNVTEQLNITIDAYFSKLNAFYKTDLNTLEPISWEEIQEKYANPDNEI
;
A
#
# COMPACT_ATOMS: atom_id res chain seq x y z
N MET A 1 -32.52 -8.65 15.46
CA MET A 1 -31.97 -7.34 15.85
C MET A 1 -30.79 -7.37 16.85
N PRO A 2 -30.62 -8.30 17.78
CA PRO A 2 -29.39 -8.37 18.61
C PRO A 2 -28.14 -8.86 17.84
N GLN A 3 -28.29 -9.71 16.82
CA GLN A 3 -27.16 -10.30 16.06
C GLN A 3 -26.39 -9.27 15.23
N ASN A 4 -27.07 -8.33 14.54
CA ASN A 4 -26.40 -7.28 13.77
C ASN A 4 -25.51 -6.37 14.63
N HIS A 5 -25.89 -6.13 15.89
CA HIS A 5 -25.08 -5.33 16.79
C HIS A 5 -23.76 -6.06 17.16
N SER A 6 -23.84 -7.36 17.39
CA SER A 6 -22.66 -8.19 17.70
C SER A 6 -21.68 -8.28 16.53
N LEU A 7 -22.16 -8.37 15.28
CA LEU A 7 -21.33 -8.41 14.07
C LEU A 7 -20.63 -7.07 13.80
N MET A 8 -21.36 -5.96 13.94
CA MET A 8 -20.75 -4.62 13.84
C MET A 8 -19.67 -4.40 14.90
N GLU A 9 -19.88 -4.89 16.12
CA GLU A 9 -18.85 -4.84 17.17
C GLU A 9 -17.63 -5.68 16.82
N LEU A 10 -17.83 -6.86 16.23
CA LEU A 10 -16.74 -7.74 15.79
C LEU A 10 -15.90 -7.10 14.68
N THR A 11 -16.53 -6.65 13.59
CA THR A 11 -15.81 -5.99 12.48
C THR A 11 -15.08 -4.74 12.95
N GLN A 12 -15.69 -3.96 13.84
CA GLN A 12 -15.03 -2.80 14.44
C GLN A 12 -13.81 -3.18 15.29
N LYS A 13 -13.91 -4.26 16.04
CA LYS A 13 -12.79 -4.79 16.84
C LYS A 13 -11.64 -5.27 15.94
N LEU A 14 -11.93 -6.00 14.87
CA LEU A 14 -10.92 -6.45 13.91
C LEU A 14 -10.20 -5.26 13.24
N LYS A 15 -10.96 -4.23 12.84
CA LYS A 15 -10.36 -2.99 12.32
C LYS A 15 -9.43 -2.30 13.32
N GLN A 16 -9.79 -2.27 14.60
CA GLN A 16 -8.92 -1.69 15.65
C GLN A 16 -7.65 -2.52 15.86
N ILE A 17 -7.74 -3.84 15.81
CA ILE A 17 -6.58 -4.74 15.87
C ILE A 17 -5.67 -4.47 14.67
N PHE A 18 -6.22 -4.43 13.47
CA PHE A 18 -5.49 -4.14 12.23
C PHE A 18 -4.75 -2.79 12.29
N ILE A 19 -5.44 -1.71 12.72
CA ILE A 19 -4.81 -0.40 12.92
C ILE A 19 -3.66 -0.48 13.92
N SER A 20 -3.88 -1.17 15.05
CA SER A 20 -2.85 -1.34 16.08
C SER A 20 -1.63 -2.09 15.56
N ASP A 21 -1.84 -3.11 14.72
CA ASP A 21 -0.76 -3.87 14.13
C ASP A 21 0.01 -3.04 13.09
N LEU A 22 -0.67 -2.33 12.21
CA LEU A 22 0.00 -1.40 11.28
C LEU A 22 0.85 -0.36 12.03
N GLN A 23 0.38 0.15 13.17
CA GLN A 23 1.17 1.08 13.99
C GLN A 23 2.46 0.45 14.53
N LYS A 24 2.43 -0.82 14.95
CA LYS A 24 3.63 -1.56 15.39
C LYS A 24 4.67 -1.71 14.27
N TYR A 25 4.20 -1.86 13.03
CA TYR A 25 5.06 -2.06 11.86
C TYR A 25 5.50 -0.77 11.18
N SER A 26 4.93 0.38 11.56
CA SER A 26 5.32 1.69 11.02
C SER A 26 6.83 1.95 11.01
N PRO A 27 7.59 1.68 12.10
CA PRO A 27 9.03 1.92 12.10
C PRO A 27 9.81 1.08 11.08
N TYR A 28 9.34 -0.13 10.78
CA TYR A 28 9.99 -1.01 9.79
C TYR A 28 9.75 -0.51 8.37
N MET A 29 8.50 -0.12 8.05
CA MET A 29 8.18 0.47 6.75
C MET A 29 8.93 1.79 6.54
N GLU A 30 8.95 2.68 7.54
CA GLU A 30 9.69 3.95 7.47
C GLU A 30 11.19 3.74 7.29
N ARG A 31 11.77 2.75 7.98
CA ARG A 31 13.18 2.37 7.79
C ARG A 31 13.45 1.95 6.34
N ASP A 32 12.58 1.14 5.76
CA ASP A 32 12.78 0.62 4.42
C ASP A 32 12.54 1.70 3.36
N LEU A 33 11.54 2.55 3.52
CA LEU A 33 11.34 3.74 2.69
C LEU A 33 12.53 4.72 2.79
N THR A 34 13.09 4.91 3.99
CA THR A 34 14.30 5.72 4.18
C THR A 34 15.48 5.15 3.41
N LYS A 35 15.72 3.83 3.50
CA LYS A 35 16.79 3.17 2.74
C LYS A 35 16.58 3.31 1.24
N LEU A 36 15.35 3.16 0.76
CA LEU A 36 14.98 3.33 -0.63
C LEU A 36 15.34 4.73 -1.13
N LEU A 37 14.89 5.78 -0.45
CA LEU A 37 15.10 7.16 -0.83
C LEU A 37 16.55 7.59 -0.74
N MET A 38 17.33 7.02 0.16
CA MET A 38 18.76 7.30 0.31
C MET A 38 19.65 6.37 -0.50
N ASN A 39 19.08 5.42 -1.26
CA ASN A 39 19.80 4.34 -1.97
C ASN A 39 20.80 3.58 -1.08
N ILE A 40 20.49 3.48 0.22
CA ILE A 40 21.33 2.77 1.18
C ILE A 40 20.90 1.31 1.25
N SER A 41 21.75 0.38 0.84
CA SER A 41 21.58 -1.06 1.00
C SER A 41 20.44 -1.73 0.20
N ILE A 42 19.82 -1.02 -0.73
CA ILE A 42 18.88 -1.61 -1.70
C ILE A 42 19.45 -1.41 -3.10
N PRO A 43 20.23 -2.37 -3.61
CA PRO A 43 20.74 -2.31 -4.98
C PRO A 43 19.58 -2.63 -5.93
N TYR A 44 18.76 -1.62 -6.26
CA TYR A 44 17.61 -1.80 -7.12
C TYR A 44 17.73 -1.14 -8.49
N LEU A 45 18.71 -0.24 -8.66
CA LEU A 45 18.90 0.47 -9.92
C LEU A 45 19.79 -0.32 -10.87
N ASN A 46 19.27 -0.69 -12.02
CA ASN A 46 19.93 -1.47 -13.08
C ASN A 46 21.05 -0.64 -13.77
N ASN A 47 22.20 -0.49 -13.14
CA ASN A 47 23.34 0.35 -13.59
C ASN A 47 22.99 1.83 -13.79
N LYS A 48 21.96 2.34 -13.13
CA LYS A 48 21.55 3.74 -13.09
C LYS A 48 21.89 4.34 -11.72
N GLY A 49 21.96 5.66 -11.62
CA GLY A 49 22.11 6.39 -10.37
C GLY A 49 20.76 6.81 -9.80
N VAL A 50 20.75 7.26 -8.55
CA VAL A 50 19.54 7.87 -7.93
C VAL A 50 19.09 9.11 -8.69
N GLU A 51 20.03 9.81 -9.30
CA GLU A 51 19.81 10.98 -10.16
C GLU A 51 19.00 10.68 -11.43
N ASP A 52 18.96 9.41 -11.86
CA ASP A 52 18.17 8.96 -13.00
C ASP A 52 16.71 8.65 -12.63
N VAL A 53 16.37 8.63 -11.34
CA VAL A 53 15.01 8.33 -10.86
C VAL A 53 14.16 9.57 -10.94
N VAL A 54 13.09 9.50 -11.72
CA VAL A 54 12.08 10.60 -11.82
C VAL A 54 10.86 10.35 -10.94
N ALA A 55 10.52 9.09 -10.69
CA ALA A 55 9.39 8.73 -9.82
C ALA A 55 9.55 7.34 -9.21
N PHE A 56 8.83 7.12 -8.10
CA PHE A 56 8.59 5.80 -7.52
C PHE A 56 7.16 5.35 -7.74
N CYS A 57 6.99 4.07 -8.05
CA CYS A 57 5.69 3.43 -8.13
C CYS A 57 5.58 2.33 -7.07
N PHE A 58 4.45 2.31 -6.38
CA PHE A 58 4.13 1.32 -5.36
C PHE A 58 2.77 0.69 -5.65
N GLU A 59 2.71 -0.64 -5.62
CA GLU A 59 1.45 -1.37 -5.72
C GLU A 59 1.37 -2.41 -4.61
N TYR A 60 0.26 -2.47 -3.90
CA TYR A 60 0.05 -3.46 -2.86
C TYR A 60 -0.95 -4.53 -3.31
N ASP A 61 -0.69 -5.76 -2.89
CA ASP A 61 -1.68 -6.83 -2.97
C ASP A 61 -2.76 -6.63 -1.91
N HIS A 62 -4.02 -6.87 -2.27
CA HIS A 62 -5.15 -6.60 -1.40
C HIS A 62 -5.39 -7.68 -0.33
N GLU A 63 -4.80 -8.85 -0.49
CA GLU A 63 -4.93 -9.96 0.45
C GLU A 63 -3.90 -9.85 1.56
N ASP A 64 -2.62 -9.89 1.20
CA ASP A 64 -1.50 -9.92 2.14
C ASP A 64 -0.86 -8.56 2.41
N LEU A 65 -1.31 -7.51 1.71
CA LEU A 65 -0.84 -6.13 1.81
C LEU A 65 0.65 -5.92 1.50
N MET A 66 1.28 -6.91 0.89
CA MET A 66 2.65 -6.76 0.39
C MET A 66 2.71 -5.68 -0.67
N THR A 67 3.64 -4.76 -0.51
CA THR A 67 3.80 -3.62 -1.41
C THR A 67 4.99 -3.84 -2.32
N SER A 68 4.76 -4.03 -3.60
CA SER A 68 5.80 -4.01 -4.63
C SER A 68 6.15 -2.57 -4.97
N PHE A 69 7.43 -2.30 -5.25
CA PHE A 69 7.85 -1.00 -5.76
C PHE A 69 8.84 -1.13 -6.91
N TRP A 70 8.88 -0.11 -7.74
CA TRP A 70 9.88 0.09 -8.80
C TRP A 70 10.12 1.58 -9.03
N ALA A 71 11.26 1.90 -9.64
CA ALA A 71 11.63 3.25 -10.02
C ALA A 71 11.43 3.48 -11.51
N LEU A 72 10.92 4.65 -11.86
CA LEU A 72 10.83 5.15 -13.22
C LEU A 72 11.99 6.11 -13.50
N GLY A 73 12.57 5.99 -14.68
CA GLY A 73 13.47 6.94 -15.28
C GLY A 73 12.78 7.83 -16.30
N GLU A 74 13.57 8.64 -17.02
CA GLU A 74 13.06 9.42 -18.14
C GLU A 74 12.38 8.51 -19.16
N LYS A 75 11.37 9.03 -19.86
CA LYS A 75 10.58 8.32 -20.87
C LYS A 75 9.85 7.07 -20.35
N ASP A 76 9.38 7.12 -19.12
CA ASP A 76 8.66 6.06 -18.41
C ASP A 76 9.38 4.70 -18.37
N GLU A 77 10.71 4.69 -18.56
CA GLU A 77 11.51 3.48 -18.49
C GLU A 77 11.54 2.95 -17.04
N ILE A 78 11.24 1.66 -16.85
CA ILE A 78 11.46 1.01 -15.54
C ILE A 78 12.97 0.78 -15.39
N ILE A 79 13.60 1.52 -14.50
CA ILE A 79 15.07 1.53 -14.30
C ILE A 79 15.50 0.75 -13.06
N SER A 80 14.59 0.08 -12.39
CA SER A 80 14.89 -0.75 -11.21
C SER A 80 14.38 -2.17 -11.36
N GLU A 81 14.85 -3.07 -10.49
CA GLU A 81 14.15 -4.31 -10.22
C GLU A 81 12.84 -4.01 -9.48
N ILE A 82 11.85 -4.92 -9.63
CA ILE A 82 10.65 -4.89 -8.79
C ILE A 82 11.00 -5.56 -7.47
N LEU A 83 10.94 -4.80 -6.40
CA LEU A 83 11.20 -5.28 -5.05
C LEU A 83 9.92 -5.20 -4.20
N GLN A 84 9.94 -5.90 -3.08
CA GLN A 84 8.79 -5.90 -2.18
C GLN A 84 9.14 -5.26 -0.84
N LEU A 85 8.22 -4.44 -0.34
CA LEU A 85 8.27 -3.81 0.97
C LEU A 85 7.23 -4.44 1.92
N PRO A 86 7.57 -4.57 3.20
CA PRO A 86 8.91 -4.39 3.76
C PRO A 86 9.86 -5.48 3.30
N THR A 87 11.16 -5.21 3.32
CA THR A 87 12.21 -6.14 2.88
C THR A 87 12.40 -7.33 3.82
N GLU A 88 12.05 -7.18 5.07
CA GLU A 88 12.01 -8.25 6.08
C GLU A 88 10.55 -8.63 6.35
N ARG A 89 10.21 -9.91 6.10
CA ARG A 89 8.83 -10.42 6.05
C ARG A 89 8.61 -11.58 7.00
N ASP A 90 8.93 -11.42 8.21
CA ASP A 90 8.55 -12.37 9.25
C ASP A 90 7.43 -11.77 10.12
N GLU A 91 6.84 -12.58 10.98
CA GLU A 91 5.78 -12.17 11.91
C GLU A 91 6.18 -10.97 12.78
N LYS A 92 7.49 -10.76 12.92
CA LYS A 92 8.02 -9.65 13.72
C LYS A 92 8.05 -8.34 12.97
N HIS A 93 8.27 -8.36 11.65
CA HIS A 93 8.51 -7.17 10.84
C HIS A 93 7.30 -6.78 9.99
N PHE A 94 6.58 -7.74 9.43
CA PHE A 94 5.31 -7.52 8.74
C PHE A 94 4.56 -8.86 8.53
N PRO A 95 3.52 -9.15 9.29
CA PRO A 95 2.84 -10.44 9.27
C PRO A 95 1.76 -10.49 8.19
N SER A 96 2.15 -10.54 6.92
CA SER A 96 1.24 -10.65 5.78
C SER A 96 0.26 -11.81 5.94
N ASP A 97 0.75 -12.98 6.33
CA ASP A 97 -0.07 -14.18 6.52
C ASP A 97 -1.16 -13.98 7.59
N LYS A 98 -0.87 -13.21 8.64
CA LYS A 98 -1.84 -12.90 9.68
C LYS A 98 -3.03 -12.10 9.14
N PHE A 99 -2.79 -11.18 8.20
CA PHE A 99 -3.86 -10.36 7.62
C PHE A 99 -4.79 -11.16 6.72
N VAL A 100 -4.28 -12.21 6.08
CA VAL A 100 -5.09 -13.18 5.32
C VAL A 100 -5.93 -14.02 6.28
N VAL A 101 -5.30 -14.64 7.29
CA VAL A 101 -5.99 -15.51 8.27
C VAL A 101 -7.09 -14.75 9.02
N GLU A 102 -6.87 -13.51 9.42
CA GLU A 102 -7.90 -12.70 10.09
C GLU A 102 -9.14 -12.47 9.24
N GLU A 103 -9.00 -12.45 7.92
CA GLU A 103 -10.13 -12.31 6.99
C GLU A 103 -10.87 -13.64 6.79
N GLU A 104 -10.13 -14.74 6.67
CA GLU A 104 -10.69 -16.10 6.60
C GLU A 104 -11.46 -16.44 7.89
N ASP A 105 -10.89 -16.13 9.05
CA ASP A 105 -11.56 -16.32 10.35
C ASP A 105 -12.87 -15.51 10.46
N LEU A 106 -12.90 -14.29 9.90
CA LEU A 106 -14.12 -13.49 9.85
C LEU A 106 -15.18 -14.13 8.94
N GLU A 107 -14.75 -14.59 7.75
CA GLU A 107 -15.64 -15.25 6.79
C GLU A 107 -16.27 -16.50 7.40
N ASP A 108 -15.48 -17.37 8.03
CA ASP A 108 -15.95 -18.57 8.71
C ASP A 108 -16.98 -18.23 9.81
N LEU A 109 -16.69 -17.21 10.63
CA LEU A 109 -17.62 -16.76 11.66
C LEU A 109 -18.94 -16.22 11.11
N LEU A 110 -18.91 -15.54 9.96
CA LEU A 110 -20.13 -15.04 9.30
C LEU A 110 -20.98 -16.18 8.76
N TYR A 111 -20.40 -17.22 8.20
CA TYR A 111 -21.11 -18.41 7.72
C TYR A 111 -21.73 -19.25 8.85
N GLU A 112 -21.28 -19.10 10.10
CA GLU A 112 -21.91 -19.70 11.28
C GLU A 112 -23.18 -18.93 11.76
N THR A 113 -23.48 -17.78 11.15
CA THR A 113 -24.65 -16.97 11.51
C THR A 113 -25.90 -17.39 10.74
N GLU A 114 -27.06 -16.79 11.07
CA GLU A 114 -28.31 -16.97 10.35
C GLU A 114 -28.50 -15.97 9.18
N LEU A 115 -27.41 -15.31 8.74
CA LEU A 115 -27.44 -14.37 7.63
C LEU A 115 -27.59 -15.10 6.29
N GLU A 116 -28.23 -14.45 5.34
CA GLU A 116 -28.28 -14.92 3.96
C GLU A 116 -26.91 -14.72 3.30
N GLU A 117 -26.55 -15.58 2.33
CA GLU A 117 -25.24 -15.58 1.66
C GLU A 117 -24.89 -14.20 1.07
N ASN A 118 -25.86 -13.51 0.48
CA ASN A 118 -25.66 -12.16 -0.07
C ASN A 118 -25.39 -11.10 1.02
N GLU A 119 -25.95 -11.24 2.21
CA GLU A 119 -25.69 -10.34 3.34
C GLU A 119 -24.26 -10.56 3.87
N ILE A 120 -23.78 -11.81 3.88
CA ILE A 120 -22.41 -12.17 4.25
C ILE A 120 -21.41 -11.56 3.24
N GLU A 121 -21.70 -11.74 1.95
CA GLU A 121 -20.86 -11.19 0.87
C GLU A 121 -20.75 -9.66 0.94
N ASP A 122 -21.86 -8.96 1.15
CA ASP A 122 -21.87 -7.51 1.30
C ASP A 122 -21.03 -7.04 2.50
N LEU A 123 -21.13 -7.72 3.65
CA LEU A 123 -20.34 -7.42 4.84
C LEU A 123 -18.83 -7.65 4.62
N LEU A 124 -18.45 -8.73 3.94
CA LEU A 124 -17.05 -9.01 3.61
C LEU A 124 -16.49 -7.97 2.63
N ILE A 125 -17.27 -7.57 1.62
CA ILE A 125 -16.87 -6.52 0.68
C ILE A 125 -16.64 -5.20 1.43
N GLU A 126 -17.56 -4.79 2.30
CA GLU A 126 -17.42 -3.58 3.12
C GLU A 126 -16.18 -3.64 4.01
N TYR A 127 -15.97 -4.75 4.72
CA TYR A 127 -14.78 -4.95 5.56
C TYR A 127 -13.48 -4.85 4.77
N ARG A 128 -13.41 -5.50 3.59
CA ARG A 128 -12.25 -5.44 2.69
C ARG A 128 -11.96 -4.04 2.19
N GLN A 129 -12.98 -3.30 1.81
CA GLN A 129 -12.84 -1.91 1.36
C GLN A 129 -12.31 -1.00 2.47
N GLU A 130 -12.82 -1.13 3.68
CA GLU A 130 -12.35 -0.37 4.83
C GLU A 130 -10.91 -0.74 5.22
N LYS A 131 -10.56 -2.04 5.23
CA LYS A 131 -9.18 -2.53 5.46
C LYS A 131 -8.20 -1.92 4.45
N GLN A 132 -8.56 -1.92 3.16
CA GLN A 132 -7.77 -1.31 2.09
C GLN A 132 -7.62 0.21 2.28
N ALA A 133 -8.68 0.91 2.66
CA ALA A 133 -8.62 2.35 2.94
C ALA A 133 -7.71 2.67 4.15
N ILE A 134 -7.80 1.87 5.21
CA ILE A 134 -6.93 2.00 6.39
C ILE A 134 -5.46 1.80 5.99
N PHE A 135 -5.16 0.75 5.20
CA PHE A 135 -3.80 0.48 4.74
C PHE A 135 -3.26 1.59 3.84
N THR A 136 -4.06 2.04 2.87
CA THR A 136 -3.69 3.13 1.97
C THR A 136 -3.33 4.41 2.76
N ASN A 137 -4.18 4.81 3.68
CA ASN A 137 -3.93 5.99 4.53
C ASN A 137 -2.70 5.82 5.42
N TRP A 138 -2.49 4.61 5.95
CA TRP A 138 -1.31 4.30 6.72
C TRP A 138 -0.03 4.41 5.89
N PHE A 139 0.00 3.84 4.67
CA PHE A 139 1.16 3.93 3.78
C PHE A 139 1.48 5.38 3.39
N ILE A 140 0.46 6.15 2.98
CA ILE A 140 0.59 7.58 2.65
C ILE A 140 1.21 8.34 3.83
N ALA A 141 0.76 8.09 5.06
CA ALA A 141 1.32 8.73 6.24
C ALA A 141 2.80 8.35 6.48
N ARG A 142 3.19 7.09 6.20
CA ARG A 142 4.61 6.67 6.32
C ARG A 142 5.47 7.32 5.24
N TRP A 143 5.01 7.33 4.00
CA TRP A 143 5.68 8.02 2.91
C TRP A 143 5.92 9.50 3.23
N LYS A 144 4.87 10.21 3.59
CA LYS A 144 4.94 11.62 3.96
C LYS A 144 5.92 11.88 5.12
N ASN A 145 5.85 11.07 6.17
CA ASN A 145 6.74 11.20 7.32
C ASN A 145 8.22 11.08 6.91
N VAL A 146 8.55 10.09 6.08
CA VAL A 146 9.93 9.84 5.64
C VAL A 146 10.42 10.94 4.69
N THR A 147 9.63 11.35 3.71
CA THR A 147 10.00 12.42 2.76
C THR A 147 10.19 13.77 3.44
N GLU A 148 9.35 14.11 4.42
CA GLU A 148 9.50 15.31 5.25
C GLU A 148 10.79 15.24 6.10
N GLN A 149 11.07 14.11 6.76
CA GLN A 149 12.29 13.95 7.57
C GLN A 149 13.57 14.06 6.75
N LEU A 150 13.56 13.54 5.54
CA LEU A 150 14.73 13.58 4.63
C LEU A 150 14.78 14.87 3.83
N ASN A 151 13.75 15.71 3.86
CA ASN A 151 13.59 16.90 3.02
C ASN A 151 13.76 16.58 1.52
N ILE A 152 13.14 15.48 1.08
CA ILE A 152 13.17 14.99 -0.30
C ILE A 152 11.82 15.24 -0.94
N THR A 153 11.83 15.80 -2.15
CA THR A 153 10.66 15.90 -3.03
C THR A 153 10.93 15.06 -4.27
N ILE A 154 10.13 14.02 -4.45
CA ILE A 154 10.18 13.13 -5.61
C ILE A 154 8.75 12.69 -5.92
N ASP A 155 8.45 12.51 -7.19
CA ASP A 155 7.15 11.97 -7.59
C ASP A 155 7.01 10.52 -7.13
N ALA A 156 5.83 10.21 -6.61
CA ALA A 156 5.54 8.86 -6.17
C ALA A 156 4.05 8.54 -6.32
N TYR A 157 3.75 7.33 -6.72
CA TYR A 157 2.41 6.85 -7.01
C TYR A 157 2.13 5.57 -6.26
N PHE A 158 0.94 5.47 -5.67
CA PHE A 158 0.54 4.32 -4.86
C PHE A 158 -0.84 3.82 -5.25
N SER A 159 -0.99 2.51 -5.39
CA SER A 159 -2.29 1.91 -5.69
C SER A 159 -2.40 0.47 -5.19
N LYS A 160 -3.61 -0.05 -5.19
CA LYS A 160 -3.87 -1.49 -5.20
C LYS A 160 -3.35 -2.08 -6.53
N LEU A 161 -2.87 -3.32 -6.48
CA LEU A 161 -2.46 -4.07 -7.67
C LEU A 161 -3.60 -4.10 -8.71
N ASN A 162 -3.25 -3.87 -9.97
CA ASN A 162 -4.17 -3.79 -11.11
C ASN A 162 -5.23 -2.67 -11.02
N ALA A 163 -5.08 -1.68 -10.15
CA ALA A 163 -5.97 -0.52 -10.14
C ALA A 163 -5.71 0.37 -11.36
N PHE A 164 -6.79 0.85 -11.99
CA PHE A 164 -6.72 1.76 -13.14
C PHE A 164 -6.14 3.13 -12.74
N TYR A 165 -6.56 3.64 -11.57
CA TYR A 165 -6.02 4.87 -11.02
C TYR A 165 -5.05 4.57 -9.87
N LYS A 166 -3.98 5.37 -9.83
CA LYS A 166 -3.04 5.44 -8.71
C LYS A 166 -3.29 6.74 -7.92
N THR A 167 -2.89 6.77 -6.68
CA THR A 167 -2.85 8.01 -5.88
C THR A 167 -1.48 8.64 -6.07
N ASP A 168 -1.42 9.87 -6.54
CA ASP A 168 -0.21 10.69 -6.47
C ASP A 168 0.07 11.02 -5.00
N LEU A 169 1.22 10.61 -4.49
CA LEU A 169 1.55 10.75 -3.07
C LEU A 169 1.92 12.17 -2.65
N ASN A 170 2.15 13.09 -3.61
CA ASN A 170 2.41 14.49 -3.35
C ASN A 170 1.13 15.32 -3.27
N THR A 171 0.17 15.05 -4.17
CA THR A 171 -1.09 15.81 -4.26
C THR A 171 -2.26 15.12 -3.58
N LEU A 172 -2.19 13.81 -3.40
CA LEU A 172 -3.26 12.89 -2.95
C LEU A 172 -4.43 12.78 -3.94
N GLU A 173 -4.23 13.22 -5.17
CA GLU A 173 -5.23 13.12 -6.23
C GLU A 173 -5.05 11.83 -7.04
N PRO A 174 -6.13 11.29 -7.62
CA PRO A 174 -6.05 10.15 -8.50
C PRO A 174 -5.40 10.54 -9.84
N ILE A 175 -4.55 9.65 -10.35
CA ILE A 175 -3.87 9.78 -11.63
C ILE A 175 -3.88 8.45 -12.37
N SER A 176 -4.17 8.43 -13.66
CA SER A 176 -4.11 7.22 -14.47
C SER A 176 -2.67 6.87 -14.86
N TRP A 177 -2.47 5.61 -15.29
CA TRP A 177 -1.16 5.22 -15.78
C TRP A 177 -0.75 5.96 -17.05
N GLU A 178 -1.71 6.23 -17.93
CA GLU A 178 -1.50 7.01 -19.15
C GLU A 178 -1.00 8.44 -18.83
N GLU A 179 -1.60 9.11 -17.85
CA GLU A 179 -1.16 10.45 -17.44
C GLU A 179 0.25 10.42 -16.83
N ILE A 180 0.59 9.37 -16.07
CA ILE A 180 1.96 9.18 -15.55
C ILE A 180 2.94 9.02 -16.71
N GLN A 181 2.61 8.17 -17.69
CA GLN A 181 3.47 7.96 -18.86
C GLN A 181 3.63 9.25 -19.67
N GLU A 182 2.57 9.99 -19.94
CA GLU A 182 2.61 11.26 -20.66
C GLU A 182 3.49 12.30 -19.95
N LYS A 183 3.44 12.34 -18.62
CA LYS A 183 4.26 13.25 -17.80
C LYS A 183 5.75 13.05 -18.02
N TYR A 184 6.21 11.80 -18.17
CA TYR A 184 7.65 11.49 -18.32
C TYR A 184 8.08 11.20 -19.76
N ALA A 185 7.16 10.97 -20.70
CA ALA A 185 7.48 10.77 -22.12
C ALA A 185 7.99 12.04 -22.79
N ASN A 186 7.58 13.22 -22.31
CA ASN A 186 7.93 14.53 -22.88
C ASN A 186 8.48 15.46 -21.79
N PRO A 187 9.75 15.34 -21.40
CA PRO A 187 10.33 16.17 -20.34
C PRO A 187 10.37 17.69 -20.67
N ASP A 188 10.13 18.07 -21.93
CA ASP A 188 10.10 19.48 -22.38
C ASP A 188 8.74 20.18 -22.16
N ASN A 189 7.73 19.48 -21.66
CA ASN A 189 6.43 20.07 -21.31
C ASN A 189 6.40 20.53 -19.85
N GLU A 190 7.29 21.43 -19.45
CA GLU A 190 7.08 22.23 -18.26
C GLU A 190 5.86 23.16 -18.48
N ILE A 191 4.78 22.87 -17.74
CA ILE A 191 3.59 23.72 -17.67
C ILE A 191 3.83 24.86 -16.68
#